data_02f373ce80021590edc557e4a5bdeb01
#
_entry.id   02f373ce80021590edc557e4a5bdeb01
#
_cell.length_a   1.000
_cell.length_b   1.000
_cell.length_c   1.000
_cell.angle_alpha   90.00
_cell.angle_beta   90.00
_cell.angle_gamma   90.00
#
_symmetry.space_group_name_H-M   'P 1'
#
loop_
_entity.id
_entity.type
_entity.pdbx_description
1 polymer ?
#
loop_
_entity_poly.entity_id
_entity_poly.type
_entity_poly.pdbx_seq_one_letter_code
_entity_poly.pdbx_strand_id
1 'polypeptide(L)'
;MSSAESSLLDAALSDYESVLSSWQNSETRDCGQTVNLLTTRDTVQKALATENQVTASLLERLVALDNQLQENAALISQILDLATYRNSLSVTTQEWWWNLDSTVESDSSDKFAWLWKGARLSVWTMNLGLLGTLATRFFSGASGLTEILTIALPSILVLLQANNELTSSGQEGFNRLFNRLKIPSHLYEQAKFIPTASLFGFLLIIWFLQPQFSQEINREGRRAEEKGQLTNAEQNYLKAIALDGNNLDATYNLGNLYEELQNFDNARKYYIIAAKGGVPDAYNNLARLYILENKYSEAVLLLKDGLALIEQKEQKEANVSNDLNAVKYSMFKNLGWAKLKQANYEEAQGFLLGAIGIASVPEIQSYILNPGAANCLLAQVLEAQKSSGAVEQWRQCYDLVNKRLAARNVRNAEEETWFSLAKQKLNLEKKSTP
;
A
#
# COMPACT_ATOMS: atom_id res chain seq x y z
N MET A 1 89.07 -17.44 -6.10
CA MET A 1 88.21 -17.32 -7.30
C MET A 1 87.23 -18.48 -7.22
N SER A 2 86.09 -18.19 -6.66
CA SER A 2 84.96 -19.14 -6.59
C SER A 2 84.03 -18.78 -7.74
N SER A 3 83.94 -19.68 -8.72
CA SER A 3 82.89 -19.62 -9.74
C SER A 3 81.55 -19.84 -9.01
N ALA A 4 80.77 -18.75 -8.91
CA ALA A 4 79.39 -18.92 -8.48
C ALA A 4 78.67 -19.75 -9.52
N GLU A 5 78.35 -21.00 -9.19
CA GLU A 5 77.34 -21.77 -9.90
C GLU A 5 76.02 -20.93 -9.75
N SER A 6 75.50 -20.38 -10.88
CA SER A 6 74.18 -19.74 -10.90
C SER A 6 73.17 -20.77 -10.48
N SER A 7 72.33 -20.44 -9.48
CA SER A 7 71.29 -21.36 -9.02
C SER A 7 70.35 -21.69 -10.18
N LEU A 8 69.71 -22.82 -10.14
CA LEU A 8 68.75 -23.25 -11.17
C LEU A 8 67.60 -22.25 -11.32
N LEU A 9 67.24 -21.62 -10.22
CA LEU A 9 66.28 -20.52 -10.17
C LEU A 9 66.76 -19.25 -10.84
N ASP A 10 68.04 -18.82 -10.62
CA ASP A 10 68.63 -17.65 -11.24
C ASP A 10 68.73 -17.79 -12.77
N ALA A 11 69.07 -18.96 -13.26
CA ALA A 11 69.02 -19.27 -14.68
C ALA A 11 67.63 -19.22 -15.28
N ALA A 12 66.63 -19.81 -14.59
CA ALA A 12 65.21 -19.78 -15.02
C ALA A 12 64.63 -18.33 -15.00
N LEU A 13 64.98 -17.54 -14.00
CA LEU A 13 64.58 -16.12 -13.95
C LEU A 13 65.21 -15.27 -15.06
N SER A 14 66.46 -15.56 -15.41
CA SER A 14 67.15 -14.88 -16.51
C SER A 14 66.56 -15.22 -17.87
N ASP A 15 66.14 -16.48 -18.07
CA ASP A 15 65.42 -16.90 -19.26
C ASP A 15 64.01 -16.23 -19.33
N TYR A 16 63.30 -16.23 -18.21
CA TYR A 16 61.95 -15.60 -18.13
C TYR A 16 62.02 -14.09 -18.42
N GLU A 17 63.02 -13.36 -17.86
CA GLU A 17 63.25 -11.96 -18.14
C GLU A 17 63.54 -11.70 -19.62
N SER A 18 64.40 -12.55 -20.22
CA SER A 18 64.75 -12.46 -21.64
C SER A 18 63.53 -12.69 -22.53
N VAL A 19 62.75 -13.71 -22.26
CA VAL A 19 61.54 -14.05 -23.05
C VAL A 19 60.46 -12.97 -22.87
N LEU A 20 60.23 -12.47 -21.64
CA LEU A 20 59.29 -11.41 -21.37
C LEU A 20 59.69 -10.12 -22.09
N SER A 21 60.94 -9.72 -21.99
CA SER A 21 61.47 -8.53 -22.68
C SER A 21 61.38 -8.64 -24.19
N SER A 22 61.73 -9.78 -24.74
CA SER A 22 61.60 -10.08 -26.19
C SER A 22 60.14 -10.00 -26.64
N TRP A 23 59.21 -10.54 -25.85
CA TRP A 23 57.77 -10.50 -26.12
C TRP A 23 57.22 -9.08 -26.05
N GLN A 24 57.65 -8.28 -25.05
CA GLN A 24 57.24 -6.88 -24.91
C GLN A 24 57.72 -5.99 -26.07
N ASN A 25 58.93 -6.25 -26.58
CA ASN A 25 59.54 -5.43 -27.65
C ASN A 25 59.22 -5.95 -29.07
N SER A 26 58.48 -7.04 -29.21
CA SER A 26 58.10 -7.59 -30.49
C SER A 26 57.04 -6.72 -31.17
N GLU A 27 57.24 -6.37 -32.44
CA GLU A 27 56.25 -5.64 -33.26
C GLU A 27 55.06 -6.54 -33.64
N THR A 28 55.30 -7.85 -33.76
CA THR A 28 54.26 -8.84 -34.08
C THR A 28 54.27 -9.94 -33.04
N ARG A 29 53.28 -9.89 -32.14
CA ARG A 29 53.08 -10.89 -31.09
C ARG A 29 52.14 -11.98 -31.58
N ASP A 30 52.51 -13.24 -31.53
CA ASP A 30 51.69 -14.37 -31.93
C ASP A 30 51.36 -15.31 -30.75
N CYS A 31 50.42 -16.24 -30.97
CA CYS A 31 50.03 -17.23 -29.96
C CYS A 31 51.20 -18.08 -29.49
N GLY A 32 52.14 -18.45 -30.39
CA GLY A 32 53.28 -19.29 -30.03
C GLY A 32 54.24 -18.58 -29.07
N GLN A 33 54.56 -17.32 -29.36
CA GLN A 33 55.41 -16.49 -28.47
C GLN A 33 54.74 -16.28 -27.11
N THR A 34 53.42 -16.09 -27.08
CA THR A 34 52.66 -15.90 -25.84
C THR A 34 52.61 -17.20 -25.01
N VAL A 35 52.40 -18.32 -25.64
CA VAL A 35 52.47 -19.65 -24.98
C VAL A 35 53.89 -19.88 -24.43
N ASN A 36 54.94 -19.58 -25.21
CA ASN A 36 56.32 -19.72 -24.75
C ASN A 36 56.59 -18.86 -23.50
N LEU A 37 56.11 -17.65 -23.45
CA LEU A 37 56.22 -16.77 -22.28
C LEU A 37 55.58 -17.40 -21.02
N LEU A 38 54.36 -17.91 -21.12
CA LEU A 38 53.67 -18.56 -20.00
C LEU A 38 54.31 -19.87 -19.57
N THR A 39 54.81 -20.68 -20.51
CA THR A 39 55.53 -21.94 -20.20
C THR A 39 56.90 -21.67 -19.59
N THR A 40 57.58 -20.58 -19.94
CA THR A 40 58.81 -20.15 -19.28
C THR A 40 58.56 -19.77 -17.81
N ARG A 41 57.42 -19.16 -17.51
CA ARG A 41 56.99 -18.92 -16.12
C ARG A 41 56.73 -20.24 -15.36
N ASP A 42 56.18 -21.31 -16.00
CA ASP A 42 56.08 -22.64 -15.41
C ASP A 42 57.44 -23.21 -15.05
N THR A 43 58.49 -22.94 -15.87
CA THR A 43 59.84 -23.39 -15.60
C THR A 43 60.42 -22.70 -14.35
N VAL A 44 60.14 -21.40 -14.18
CA VAL A 44 60.51 -20.67 -12.95
C VAL A 44 59.83 -21.29 -11.73
N GLN A 45 58.54 -21.64 -11.84
CA GLN A 45 57.80 -22.27 -10.74
C GLN A 45 58.40 -23.65 -10.35
N LYS A 46 58.77 -24.45 -11.32
CA LYS A 46 59.43 -25.73 -11.09
C LYS A 46 60.81 -25.56 -10.43
N ALA A 47 61.61 -24.58 -10.89
CA ALA A 47 62.89 -24.26 -10.29
C ALA A 47 62.71 -23.78 -8.83
N LEU A 48 61.73 -22.89 -8.58
CA LEU A 48 61.40 -22.42 -7.23
C LEU A 48 61.00 -23.57 -6.28
N ALA A 49 60.26 -24.55 -6.76
CA ALA A 49 59.87 -25.74 -5.97
C ALA A 49 61.00 -26.70 -5.64
N THR A 50 62.10 -26.67 -6.41
CA THR A 50 63.26 -27.53 -6.21
C THR A 50 64.39 -26.87 -5.44
N GLU A 51 64.38 -25.56 -5.29
CA GLU A 51 65.42 -24.79 -4.60
C GLU A 51 65.27 -24.87 -3.08
N ASN A 52 66.30 -25.28 -2.34
CA ASN A 52 66.24 -25.41 -0.89
C ASN A 52 66.43 -24.10 -0.12
N GLN A 53 67.05 -23.07 -0.75
CA GLN A 53 67.27 -21.75 -0.19
C GLN A 53 67.13 -20.67 -1.26
N VAL A 54 66.04 -19.91 -1.17
CA VAL A 54 65.76 -18.78 -2.08
C VAL A 54 66.19 -17.47 -1.40
N THR A 55 67.00 -16.69 -2.08
CA THR A 55 67.45 -15.38 -1.57
C THR A 55 66.38 -14.34 -1.79
N ALA A 56 66.32 -13.31 -0.90
CA ALA A 56 65.36 -12.21 -1.02
C ALA A 56 65.44 -11.48 -2.38
N SER A 57 66.65 -11.32 -2.92
CA SER A 57 66.89 -10.68 -4.22
C SER A 57 66.27 -11.44 -5.40
N LEU A 58 66.27 -12.77 -5.38
CA LEU A 58 65.63 -13.60 -6.41
C LEU A 58 64.13 -13.50 -6.33
N LEU A 59 63.56 -13.43 -5.11
CA LEU A 59 62.12 -13.22 -4.91
C LEU A 59 61.68 -11.85 -5.37
N GLU A 60 62.44 -10.79 -5.05
CA GLU A 60 62.14 -9.42 -5.53
C GLU A 60 62.16 -9.38 -7.07
N ARG A 61 63.12 -10.01 -7.71
CA ARG A 61 63.22 -10.10 -9.16
C ARG A 61 62.00 -10.87 -9.76
N LEU A 62 61.62 -11.98 -9.15
CA LEU A 62 60.46 -12.72 -9.56
C LEU A 62 59.18 -11.88 -9.47
N VAL A 63 58.95 -11.21 -8.34
CA VAL A 63 57.77 -10.34 -8.15
C VAL A 63 57.77 -9.20 -9.18
N ALA A 64 58.89 -8.61 -9.49
CA ALA A 64 58.99 -7.54 -10.49
C ALA A 64 58.62 -8.06 -11.91
N LEU A 65 59.07 -9.26 -12.30
CA LEU A 65 58.71 -9.89 -13.58
C LEU A 65 57.24 -10.33 -13.63
N ASP A 66 56.71 -10.86 -12.53
CA ASP A 66 55.31 -11.27 -12.43
C ASP A 66 54.36 -10.04 -12.48
N ASN A 67 54.72 -8.91 -11.90
CA ASN A 67 53.99 -7.65 -12.04
C ASN A 67 53.97 -7.18 -13.51
N GLN A 68 55.10 -7.26 -14.22
CA GLN A 68 55.16 -6.92 -15.64
C GLN A 68 54.28 -7.87 -16.48
N LEU A 69 54.24 -9.17 -16.15
CA LEU A 69 53.37 -10.13 -16.81
C LEU A 69 51.89 -9.76 -16.58
N GLN A 70 51.51 -9.43 -15.35
CA GLN A 70 50.14 -9.00 -15.00
C GLN A 70 49.73 -7.69 -15.70
N GLU A 71 50.62 -6.71 -15.80
CA GLU A 71 50.35 -5.48 -16.55
C GLU A 71 50.02 -5.73 -18.02
N ASN A 72 50.53 -6.82 -18.59
CA ASN A 72 50.29 -7.23 -19.96
C ASN A 72 49.12 -8.23 -20.10
N ALA A 73 48.39 -8.55 -19.04
CA ALA A 73 47.31 -9.55 -19.02
C ALA A 73 46.23 -9.31 -20.09
N ALA A 74 45.83 -8.05 -20.29
CA ALA A 74 44.81 -7.68 -21.30
C ALA A 74 45.30 -7.99 -22.72
N LEU A 75 46.57 -7.71 -23.01
CA LEU A 75 47.16 -7.97 -24.32
C LEU A 75 47.36 -9.46 -24.57
N ILE A 76 47.80 -10.18 -23.55
CA ILE A 76 47.96 -11.66 -23.59
C ILE A 76 46.59 -12.32 -23.87
N SER A 77 45.53 -11.87 -23.21
CA SER A 77 44.18 -12.42 -23.39
C SER A 77 43.55 -12.06 -24.76
N GLN A 78 44.03 -11.01 -25.42
CA GLN A 78 43.63 -10.67 -26.79
C GLN A 78 44.32 -11.58 -27.84
N ILE A 79 45.57 -11.97 -27.56
CA ILE A 79 46.38 -12.76 -28.51
C ILE A 79 46.10 -14.27 -28.35
N LEU A 80 45.89 -14.74 -27.11
CA LEU A 80 45.67 -16.14 -26.77
C LEU A 80 44.35 -16.30 -25.99
N ASP A 81 43.44 -17.12 -26.55
CA ASP A 81 42.25 -17.57 -25.82
C ASP A 81 42.68 -18.57 -24.72
N LEU A 82 42.99 -18.02 -23.55
CA LEU A 82 43.47 -18.78 -22.38
C LEU A 82 42.44 -19.82 -21.94
N ALA A 83 41.13 -19.55 -22.04
CA ALA A 83 40.09 -20.47 -21.64
C ALA A 83 40.07 -21.71 -22.54
N THR A 84 40.11 -21.51 -23.85
CA THR A 84 40.19 -22.61 -24.82
C THR A 84 41.51 -23.35 -24.71
N TYR A 85 42.63 -22.67 -24.50
CA TYR A 85 43.93 -23.27 -24.36
C TYR A 85 44.04 -24.14 -23.09
N ARG A 86 43.57 -23.69 -21.94
CA ARG A 86 43.49 -24.48 -20.69
C ARG A 86 42.68 -25.76 -20.86
N ASN A 87 41.56 -25.69 -21.57
CA ASN A 87 40.70 -26.85 -21.80
C ASN A 87 41.34 -27.88 -22.73
N SER A 88 42.31 -27.47 -23.53
CA SER A 88 43.07 -28.39 -24.42
C SER A 88 44.23 -29.09 -23.73
N LEU A 89 44.71 -28.57 -22.62
CA LEU A 89 45.76 -29.16 -21.81
C LEU A 89 45.13 -30.17 -20.84
N SER A 90 45.63 -31.39 -20.86
CA SER A 90 45.19 -32.49 -19.94
C SER A 90 45.64 -32.30 -18.49
N VAL A 91 46.28 -31.19 -18.15
CA VAL A 91 46.80 -30.85 -16.82
C VAL A 91 45.99 -29.69 -16.25
N THR A 92 45.43 -29.85 -15.07
CA THR A 92 44.78 -28.77 -14.31
C THR A 92 45.80 -27.72 -13.92
N THR A 93 45.95 -26.69 -14.75
CA THR A 93 46.79 -25.53 -14.46
C THR A 93 46.04 -24.59 -13.51
N GLN A 94 46.27 -24.77 -12.19
CA GLN A 94 45.70 -23.87 -11.16
C GLN A 94 46.50 -22.56 -11.00
N GLU A 95 47.55 -22.39 -11.74
CA GLU A 95 48.49 -21.30 -11.61
C GLU A 95 47.88 -20.00 -12.16
N TRP A 96 48.09 -18.87 -11.47
CA TRP A 96 47.44 -17.60 -11.77
C TRP A 96 47.79 -17.05 -13.17
N TRP A 97 49.02 -17.27 -13.66
CA TRP A 97 49.43 -16.77 -14.99
C TRP A 97 48.74 -17.47 -16.17
N TRP A 98 48.16 -18.65 -15.94
CA TRP A 98 47.29 -19.31 -16.90
C TRP A 98 45.81 -18.81 -16.79
N ASN A 99 45.50 -17.97 -15.78
CA ASN A 99 44.18 -17.43 -15.52
C ASN A 99 44.18 -15.90 -15.64
N LEU A 100 45.05 -15.31 -16.45
CA LEU A 100 45.16 -13.86 -16.68
C LEU A 100 43.86 -13.26 -17.28
N ASP A 101 43.08 -14.03 -18.02
CA ASP A 101 41.74 -13.66 -18.52
C ASP A 101 40.79 -13.31 -17.38
N SER A 102 40.89 -13.94 -16.23
CA SER A 102 40.05 -13.62 -15.07
C SER A 102 40.39 -12.26 -14.42
N THR A 103 41.66 -11.80 -14.59
CA THR A 103 42.10 -10.49 -14.09
C THR A 103 41.68 -9.36 -15.03
N VAL A 104 41.55 -9.64 -16.33
CA VAL A 104 41.09 -8.67 -17.36
C VAL A 104 39.59 -8.45 -17.28
N GLU A 105 38.79 -9.48 -16.94
CA GLU A 105 37.37 -9.31 -16.71
C GLU A 105 37.07 -8.39 -15.50
N SER A 106 37.96 -8.26 -14.53
CA SER A 106 37.79 -7.38 -13.40
C SER A 106 38.01 -5.89 -13.74
N ASP A 107 38.75 -5.57 -14.81
CA ASP A 107 39.06 -4.19 -15.19
C ASP A 107 38.00 -3.59 -16.16
N SER A 108 37.12 -4.43 -16.75
CA SER A 108 35.90 -3.96 -17.43
C SER A 108 34.74 -3.71 -16.46
N SER A 109 35.04 -3.62 -15.15
CA SER A 109 34.03 -3.34 -14.13
C SER A 109 33.35 -2.01 -14.45
N ASP A 110 32.02 -2.04 -14.52
CA ASP A 110 31.20 -0.84 -14.66
C ASP A 110 31.66 0.22 -13.62
N LYS A 111 32.28 1.30 -14.09
CA LYS A 111 32.75 2.41 -13.23
C LYS A 111 31.63 2.95 -12.34
N PHE A 112 30.38 2.66 -12.68
CA PHE A 112 29.18 3.06 -11.97
C PHE A 112 28.53 1.89 -11.19
N ALA A 113 29.14 0.71 -11.10
CA ALA A 113 28.59 -0.44 -10.38
C ALA A 113 28.19 -0.10 -8.93
N TRP A 114 28.97 0.73 -8.25
CA TRP A 114 28.69 1.20 -6.90
C TRP A 114 27.37 2.02 -6.82
N LEU A 115 27.08 2.83 -7.86
CA LEU A 115 25.81 3.56 -7.96
C LEU A 115 24.63 2.63 -8.10
N TRP A 116 24.73 1.60 -8.95
CA TRP A 116 23.68 0.60 -9.14
C TRP A 116 23.46 -0.25 -7.89
N LYS A 117 24.54 -0.59 -7.16
CA LYS A 117 24.42 -1.27 -5.86
C LYS A 117 23.72 -0.36 -4.83
N GLY A 118 24.09 0.90 -4.75
CA GLY A 118 23.45 1.89 -3.88
C GLY A 118 21.97 2.12 -4.24
N ALA A 119 21.67 2.31 -5.53
CA ALA A 119 20.30 2.47 -6.02
C ALA A 119 19.44 1.24 -5.72
N ARG A 120 19.97 0.03 -5.93
CA ARG A 120 19.29 -1.22 -5.60
C ARG A 120 18.98 -1.31 -4.13
N LEU A 121 19.93 -1.00 -3.24
CA LEU A 121 19.72 -1.01 -1.79
C LEU A 121 18.64 -0.02 -1.38
N SER A 122 18.66 1.20 -1.93
CA SER A 122 17.65 2.23 -1.66
C SER A 122 16.25 1.77 -2.09
N VAL A 123 16.12 1.23 -3.30
CA VAL A 123 14.82 0.73 -3.80
C VAL A 123 14.35 -0.48 -3.01
N TRP A 124 15.24 -1.36 -2.55
CA TRP A 124 14.90 -2.47 -1.64
C TRP A 124 14.34 -1.94 -0.32
N THR A 125 14.97 -0.94 0.28
CA THR A 125 14.47 -0.33 1.53
C THR A 125 13.08 0.29 1.33
N MET A 126 12.85 0.96 0.20
CA MET A 126 11.52 1.49 -0.16
C MET A 126 10.49 0.38 -0.37
N ASN A 127 10.86 -0.72 -1.05
CA ASN A 127 10.00 -1.89 -1.22
C ASN A 127 9.56 -2.48 0.13
N LEU A 128 10.49 -2.62 1.07
CA LEU A 128 10.18 -3.13 2.42
C LEU A 128 9.22 -2.20 3.17
N GLY A 129 9.43 -0.89 3.10
CA GLY A 129 8.53 0.10 3.69
C GLY A 129 7.12 0.04 3.09
N LEU A 130 7.02 -0.04 1.75
CA LEU A 130 5.74 -0.18 1.06
C LEU A 130 5.06 -1.52 1.40
N LEU A 131 5.78 -2.63 1.36
CA LEU A 131 5.24 -3.94 1.73
C LEU A 131 4.72 -3.96 3.17
N GLY A 132 5.47 -3.40 4.12
CA GLY A 132 5.04 -3.28 5.51
C GLY A 132 3.75 -2.45 5.62
N THR A 133 3.69 -1.30 4.97
CA THR A 133 2.52 -0.42 4.96
C THR A 133 1.30 -1.09 4.30
N LEU A 134 1.50 -1.73 3.15
CA LEU A 134 0.43 -2.43 2.45
C LEU A 134 -0.08 -3.62 3.26
N ALA A 135 0.84 -4.43 3.82
CA ALA A 135 0.48 -5.58 4.65
C ALA A 135 -0.37 -5.17 5.85
N THR A 136 0.04 -4.14 6.59
CA THR A 136 -0.73 -3.65 7.75
C THR A 136 -2.14 -3.19 7.36
N ARG A 137 -2.30 -2.54 6.22
CA ARG A 137 -3.61 -2.04 5.75
C ARG A 137 -4.51 -3.16 5.20
N PHE A 138 -3.96 -4.07 4.39
CA PHE A 138 -4.75 -5.16 3.80
C PHE A 138 -5.17 -6.22 4.82
N PHE A 139 -4.36 -6.41 5.86
CA PHE A 139 -4.63 -7.40 6.90
C PHE A 139 -5.25 -6.81 8.18
N SER A 140 -5.47 -5.50 8.25
CA SER A 140 -6.19 -4.91 9.39
C SER A 140 -7.62 -5.47 9.46
N GLY A 141 -8.03 -5.89 10.64
CA GLY A 141 -9.37 -6.45 10.87
C GLY A 141 -9.49 -7.97 10.82
N ALA A 142 -8.43 -8.70 10.48
CA ALA A 142 -8.42 -10.15 10.56
C ALA A 142 -7.74 -10.63 11.85
N SER A 143 -8.45 -11.33 12.70
CA SER A 143 -7.97 -11.80 13.99
C SER A 143 -6.90 -12.90 13.88
N GLY A 144 -5.81 -12.77 14.62
CA GLY A 144 -4.86 -13.84 14.94
C GLY A 144 -3.71 -14.04 13.95
N LEU A 145 -3.92 -14.73 12.84
CA LEU A 145 -2.85 -15.05 11.86
C LEU A 145 -2.28 -13.82 11.15
N THR A 146 -3.06 -12.79 10.98
CA THR A 146 -2.70 -11.57 10.25
C THR A 146 -1.89 -10.60 11.08
N GLU A 147 -2.08 -10.56 12.40
CA GLU A 147 -1.19 -9.81 13.30
C GLU A 147 0.23 -10.40 13.28
N ILE A 148 0.33 -11.73 13.26
CA ILE A 148 1.62 -12.42 13.15
C ILE A 148 2.28 -12.12 11.80
N LEU A 149 1.53 -12.18 10.70
CA LEU A 149 2.05 -11.89 9.36
C LEU A 149 2.46 -10.42 9.17
N THR A 150 1.73 -9.46 9.75
CA THR A 150 2.09 -8.03 9.69
C THR A 150 3.39 -7.70 10.41
N ILE A 151 3.73 -8.45 11.45
CA ILE A 151 4.99 -8.27 12.18
C ILE A 151 6.10 -9.17 11.58
N ALA A 152 5.78 -10.41 11.25
CA ALA A 152 6.75 -11.40 10.78
C ALA A 152 7.23 -11.12 9.36
N LEU A 153 6.34 -10.71 8.44
CA LEU A 153 6.70 -10.49 7.03
C LEU A 153 7.74 -9.37 6.84
N PRO A 154 7.58 -8.16 7.42
CA PRO A 154 8.61 -7.14 7.37
C PRO A 154 9.91 -7.59 8.06
N SER A 155 9.81 -8.30 9.18
CA SER A 155 10.97 -8.79 9.92
C SER A 155 11.75 -9.83 9.13
N ILE A 156 11.09 -10.77 8.47
CA ILE A 156 11.71 -11.76 7.58
C ILE A 156 12.37 -11.06 6.39
N LEU A 157 11.71 -10.07 5.79
CA LEU A 157 12.24 -9.31 4.67
C LEU A 157 13.47 -8.48 5.08
N VAL A 158 13.46 -7.88 6.28
CA VAL A 158 14.64 -7.19 6.85
C VAL A 158 15.79 -8.16 7.10
N LEU A 159 15.53 -9.38 7.60
CA LEU A 159 16.54 -10.42 7.77
C LEU A 159 17.11 -10.88 6.41
N LEU A 160 16.28 -11.03 5.38
CA LEU A 160 16.71 -11.33 4.03
C LEU A 160 17.56 -10.19 3.42
N GLN A 161 17.28 -8.94 3.81
CA GLN A 161 18.06 -7.78 3.40
C GLN A 161 19.39 -7.66 4.16
N ALA A 162 19.44 -8.02 5.44
CA ALA A 162 20.66 -7.97 6.27
C ALA A 162 21.73 -8.94 5.76
N ASN A 163 21.33 -10.06 5.14
CA ASN A 163 22.20 -10.91 4.35
C ASN A 163 22.35 -10.34 2.92
N ASN A 164 23.00 -9.19 2.81
CA ASN A 164 23.08 -8.34 1.61
C ASN A 164 23.81 -8.98 0.42
N GLU A 165 24.24 -10.22 0.53
CA GLU A 165 24.75 -11.07 -0.53
C GLU A 165 23.71 -12.18 -0.74
N LEU A 166 23.12 -12.19 -1.94
CA LEU A 166 22.53 -13.42 -2.43
C LEU A 166 23.48 -14.55 -2.06
N THR A 167 22.98 -15.61 -1.44
CA THR A 167 23.80 -16.80 -1.18
C THR A 167 24.59 -17.13 -2.43
N SER A 168 25.78 -17.70 -2.30
CA SER A 168 26.59 -18.11 -3.46
C SER A 168 25.77 -18.82 -4.54
N SER A 169 24.84 -19.69 -4.12
CA SER A 169 23.87 -20.35 -5.01
C SER A 169 22.91 -19.39 -5.71
N GLY A 170 22.51 -18.30 -5.05
CA GLY A 170 21.66 -17.28 -5.64
C GLY A 170 22.39 -16.44 -6.68
N GLN A 171 23.65 -16.08 -6.41
CA GLN A 171 24.49 -15.36 -7.37
C GLN A 171 24.77 -16.23 -8.61
N GLU A 172 25.10 -17.51 -8.43
CA GLU A 172 25.25 -18.43 -9.54
C GLU A 172 23.96 -18.60 -10.36
N GLY A 173 22.80 -18.64 -9.70
CA GLY A 173 21.50 -18.70 -10.37
C GLY A 173 21.26 -17.50 -11.28
N PHE A 174 21.55 -16.29 -10.79
CA PHE A 174 21.44 -15.05 -11.60
C PHE A 174 22.47 -15.05 -12.73
N ASN A 175 23.70 -15.44 -12.49
CA ASN A 175 24.74 -15.48 -13.51
C ASN A 175 24.37 -16.49 -14.62
N ARG A 176 23.84 -17.67 -14.28
CA ARG A 176 23.34 -18.64 -15.28
C ARG A 176 22.17 -18.07 -16.09
N LEU A 177 21.24 -17.33 -15.45
CA LEU A 177 20.12 -16.70 -16.12
C LEU A 177 20.62 -15.61 -17.08
N PHE A 178 21.53 -14.74 -16.64
CA PHE A 178 22.06 -13.64 -17.44
C PHE A 178 22.89 -14.16 -18.61
N ASN A 179 23.68 -15.20 -18.41
CA ASN A 179 24.38 -15.89 -19.50
C ASN A 179 23.42 -16.49 -20.53
N ARG A 180 22.32 -17.10 -20.07
CA ARG A 180 21.26 -17.63 -20.96
C ARG A 180 20.56 -16.53 -21.75
N LEU A 181 20.38 -15.37 -21.15
CA LEU A 181 19.81 -14.18 -21.78
C LEU A 181 20.83 -13.38 -22.60
N LYS A 182 22.11 -13.84 -22.67
CA LYS A 182 23.23 -13.19 -23.35
C LYS A 182 23.46 -11.75 -22.89
N ILE A 183 23.26 -11.46 -21.61
CA ILE A 183 23.51 -10.14 -21.02
C ILE A 183 25.03 -10.04 -20.78
N PRO A 184 25.71 -8.99 -21.29
CA PRO A 184 27.13 -8.77 -21.02
C PRO A 184 27.44 -8.61 -19.53
N SER A 185 28.59 -9.11 -19.07
CA SER A 185 28.98 -9.11 -17.65
C SER A 185 29.00 -7.71 -17.03
N HIS A 186 29.41 -6.68 -17.77
CA HIS A 186 29.42 -5.29 -17.32
C HIS A 186 28.02 -4.70 -17.05
N LEU A 187 26.94 -5.32 -17.54
CA LEU A 187 25.56 -4.90 -17.30
C LEU A 187 24.85 -5.71 -16.19
N TYR A 188 25.53 -6.61 -15.51
CA TYR A 188 24.90 -7.49 -14.51
C TYR A 188 24.31 -6.71 -13.33
N GLU A 189 24.96 -5.65 -12.84
CA GLU A 189 24.43 -4.85 -11.74
C GLU A 189 23.16 -4.07 -12.14
N GLN A 190 23.13 -3.55 -13.37
CA GLN A 190 21.93 -2.93 -13.94
C GLN A 190 20.81 -3.97 -14.13
N ALA A 191 21.15 -5.15 -14.66
CA ALA A 191 20.17 -6.23 -14.85
C ALA A 191 19.56 -6.72 -13.53
N LYS A 192 20.32 -6.74 -12.43
CA LYS A 192 19.84 -7.04 -11.07
C LYS A 192 18.94 -5.94 -10.50
N PHE A 193 19.11 -4.68 -10.95
CA PHE A 193 18.27 -3.56 -10.53
C PHE A 193 16.85 -3.66 -11.10
N ILE A 194 16.68 -4.17 -12.33
CA ILE A 194 15.39 -4.23 -13.04
C ILE A 194 14.29 -4.95 -12.24
N PRO A 195 14.49 -6.17 -11.71
CA PRO A 195 13.46 -6.85 -10.91
C PRO A 195 13.07 -6.08 -9.66
N THR A 196 14.06 -5.44 -9.00
CA THR A 196 13.84 -4.64 -7.79
C THR A 196 13.02 -3.39 -8.10
N ALA A 197 13.33 -2.71 -9.19
CA ALA A 197 12.58 -1.54 -9.68
C ALA A 197 11.18 -1.93 -10.17
N SER A 198 11.04 -3.09 -10.83
CA SER A 198 9.75 -3.61 -11.28
C SER A 198 8.84 -3.94 -10.08
N LEU A 199 9.39 -4.54 -9.03
CA LEU A 199 8.65 -4.78 -7.78
C LEU A 199 8.21 -3.46 -7.15
N PHE A 200 9.08 -2.45 -7.11
CA PHE A 200 8.75 -1.13 -6.60
C PHE A 200 7.60 -0.49 -7.39
N GLY A 201 7.67 -0.51 -8.71
CA GLY A 201 6.60 -0.02 -9.57
C GLY A 201 5.28 -0.75 -9.34
N PHE A 202 5.32 -2.08 -9.19
CA PHE A 202 4.15 -2.89 -8.88
C PHE A 202 3.53 -2.53 -7.51
N LEU A 203 4.35 -2.38 -6.48
CA LEU A 203 3.87 -1.97 -5.14
C LEU A 203 3.31 -0.55 -5.14
N LEU A 204 3.90 0.37 -5.92
CA LEU A 204 3.36 1.72 -6.11
C LEU A 204 2.00 1.68 -6.79
N ILE A 205 1.80 0.82 -7.79
CA ILE A 205 0.49 0.64 -8.44
C ILE A 205 -0.55 0.16 -7.42
N ILE A 206 -0.21 -0.85 -6.61
CA ILE A 206 -1.11 -1.34 -5.55
C ILE A 206 -1.41 -0.20 -4.55
N TRP A 207 -0.40 0.55 -4.13
CA TRP A 207 -0.57 1.68 -3.22
C TRP A 207 -1.49 2.75 -3.80
N PHE A 208 -1.35 3.06 -5.08
CA PHE A 208 -2.20 4.03 -5.78
C PHE A 208 -3.65 3.53 -5.96
N LEU A 209 -3.83 2.22 -6.07
CA LEU A 209 -5.15 1.60 -6.20
C LEU A 209 -5.86 1.35 -4.86
N GLN A 210 -5.24 1.66 -3.71
CA GLN A 210 -5.86 1.48 -2.39
C GLN A 210 -7.25 2.12 -2.25
N PRO A 211 -7.51 3.36 -2.73
CA PRO A 211 -8.85 3.94 -2.63
C PRO A 211 -9.91 3.15 -3.39
N GLN A 212 -9.57 2.59 -4.56
CA GLN A 212 -10.49 1.76 -5.34
C GLN A 212 -10.80 0.43 -4.61
N PHE A 213 -9.78 -0.21 -4.06
CA PHE A 213 -9.97 -1.40 -3.22
C PHE A 213 -10.81 -1.09 -1.98
N SER A 214 -10.56 0.04 -1.33
CA SER A 214 -11.35 0.50 -0.19
C SER A 214 -12.83 0.66 -0.53
N GLN A 215 -13.14 1.28 -1.67
CA GLN A 215 -14.52 1.45 -2.12
C GLN A 215 -15.21 0.11 -2.40
N GLU A 216 -14.52 -0.85 -3.04
CA GLU A 216 -15.11 -2.15 -3.32
C GLU A 216 -15.36 -2.94 -2.03
N ILE A 217 -14.44 -2.91 -1.08
CA ILE A 217 -14.62 -3.56 0.23
C ILE A 217 -15.76 -2.88 1.01
N ASN A 218 -15.92 -1.56 0.92
CA ASN A 218 -17.08 -0.87 1.48
C ASN A 218 -18.39 -1.37 0.86
N ARG A 219 -18.44 -1.61 -0.46
CA ARG A 219 -19.60 -2.21 -1.13
C ARG A 219 -19.89 -3.63 -0.64
N GLU A 220 -18.84 -4.42 -0.41
CA GLU A 220 -19.00 -5.77 0.19
C GLU A 220 -19.53 -5.67 1.61
N GLY A 221 -19.10 -4.67 2.39
CA GLY A 221 -19.66 -4.37 3.71
C GLY A 221 -21.15 -4.12 3.66
N ARG A 222 -21.63 -3.27 2.76
CA ARG A 222 -23.06 -3.01 2.58
C ARG A 222 -23.84 -4.26 2.14
N ARG A 223 -23.29 -5.06 1.22
CA ARG A 223 -23.92 -6.34 0.82
C ARG A 223 -24.03 -7.34 1.98
N ALA A 224 -23.04 -7.35 2.88
CA ALA A 224 -23.07 -8.18 4.08
C ALA A 224 -24.13 -7.70 5.07
N GLU A 225 -24.24 -6.38 5.28
CA GLU A 225 -25.26 -5.75 6.13
C GLU A 225 -26.66 -6.05 5.61
N GLU A 226 -26.93 -5.90 4.30
CA GLU A 226 -28.20 -6.23 3.65
C GLU A 226 -28.61 -7.70 3.86
N LYS A 227 -27.64 -8.61 4.02
CA LYS A 227 -27.84 -10.03 4.32
C LYS A 227 -27.95 -10.33 5.82
N GLY A 228 -27.89 -9.33 6.68
CA GLY A 228 -27.86 -9.49 8.14
C GLY A 228 -26.55 -10.06 8.69
N GLN A 229 -25.48 -10.08 7.91
CA GLN A 229 -24.16 -10.56 8.32
C GLN A 229 -23.36 -9.43 8.97
N LEU A 230 -23.84 -8.93 10.13
CA LEU A 230 -23.35 -7.69 10.73
C LEU A 230 -21.87 -7.73 11.10
N THR A 231 -21.37 -8.88 11.58
CA THR A 231 -19.92 -9.05 11.87
C THR A 231 -19.05 -8.94 10.62
N ASN A 232 -19.51 -9.50 9.49
CA ASN A 232 -18.78 -9.40 8.22
C ASN A 232 -18.83 -7.96 7.68
N ALA A 233 -19.98 -7.28 7.85
CA ALA A 233 -20.13 -5.88 7.48
C ALA A 233 -19.15 -5.00 8.26
N GLU A 234 -19.08 -5.16 9.58
CA GLU A 234 -18.14 -4.44 10.45
C GLU A 234 -16.68 -4.63 10.00
N GLN A 235 -16.26 -5.88 9.80
CA GLN A 235 -14.90 -6.19 9.35
C GLN A 235 -14.58 -5.56 7.99
N ASN A 236 -15.51 -5.59 7.04
CA ASN A 236 -15.33 -4.99 5.73
C ASN A 236 -15.24 -3.45 5.82
N TYR A 237 -16.08 -2.79 6.61
CA TYR A 237 -16.00 -1.35 6.81
C TYR A 237 -14.68 -0.94 7.48
N LEU A 238 -14.26 -1.65 8.53
CA LEU A 238 -12.97 -1.40 9.19
C LEU A 238 -11.80 -1.59 8.23
N LYS A 239 -11.83 -2.63 7.40
CA LYS A 239 -10.82 -2.89 6.38
C LYS A 239 -10.81 -1.81 5.30
N ALA A 240 -11.98 -1.35 4.85
CA ALA A 240 -12.07 -0.25 3.90
C ALA A 240 -11.42 1.03 4.45
N ILE A 241 -11.72 1.39 5.71
CA ILE A 241 -11.15 2.56 6.40
C ILE A 241 -9.62 2.40 6.58
N ALA A 242 -9.15 1.19 6.86
CA ALA A 242 -7.71 0.93 7.01
C ALA A 242 -6.96 1.07 5.68
N LEU A 243 -7.56 0.67 4.56
CA LEU A 243 -7.00 0.85 3.23
C LEU A 243 -6.97 2.32 2.82
N ASP A 244 -8.06 3.02 3.06
CA ASP A 244 -8.17 4.45 2.79
C ASP A 244 -8.89 5.16 3.95
N GLY A 245 -8.14 5.86 4.79
CA GLY A 245 -8.68 6.63 5.90
C GLY A 245 -9.61 7.77 5.48
N ASN A 246 -9.59 8.15 4.20
CA ASN A 246 -10.49 9.15 3.62
C ASN A 246 -11.76 8.53 3.01
N ASN A 247 -11.96 7.21 3.14
CA ASN A 247 -13.22 6.59 2.76
C ASN A 247 -14.31 6.94 3.79
N LEU A 248 -14.88 8.13 3.61
CA LEU A 248 -15.90 8.68 4.49
C LEU A 248 -17.22 7.92 4.40
N ASP A 249 -17.51 7.28 3.25
CA ASP A 249 -18.68 6.43 3.08
C ASP A 249 -18.57 5.17 3.96
N ALA A 250 -17.40 4.53 3.98
CA ALA A 250 -17.17 3.38 4.87
C ALA A 250 -17.25 3.79 6.35
N THR A 251 -16.71 4.97 6.67
CA THR A 251 -16.75 5.53 8.02
C THR A 251 -18.19 5.82 8.47
N TYR A 252 -19.01 6.41 7.59
CA TYR A 252 -20.41 6.67 7.84
C TYR A 252 -21.22 5.38 7.98
N ASN A 253 -21.03 4.43 7.06
CA ASN A 253 -21.71 3.13 7.11
C ASN A 253 -21.38 2.36 8.39
N LEU A 254 -20.13 2.41 8.85
CA LEU A 254 -19.74 1.80 10.13
C LEU A 254 -20.43 2.49 11.32
N GLY A 255 -20.63 3.81 11.25
CA GLY A 255 -21.43 4.55 12.21
C GLY A 255 -22.89 4.06 12.26
N ASN A 256 -23.52 3.86 11.09
CA ASN A 256 -24.87 3.33 10.97
C ASN A 256 -24.96 1.91 11.54
N LEU A 257 -23.99 1.04 11.22
CA LEU A 257 -23.95 -0.32 11.73
C LEU A 257 -23.86 -0.35 13.26
N TYR A 258 -23.01 0.48 13.86
CA TYR A 258 -22.93 0.55 15.33
C TYR A 258 -24.20 1.12 15.96
N GLU A 259 -24.88 2.02 15.28
CA GLU A 259 -26.17 2.50 15.74
C GLU A 259 -27.23 1.39 15.69
N GLU A 260 -27.29 0.58 14.63
CA GLU A 260 -28.16 -0.59 14.53
C GLU A 260 -27.88 -1.59 15.65
N LEU A 261 -26.61 -1.78 15.99
CA LEU A 261 -26.16 -2.62 17.12
C LEU A 261 -26.37 -1.95 18.49
N GLN A 262 -27.00 -0.75 18.55
CA GLN A 262 -27.20 0.05 19.77
C GLN A 262 -25.89 0.43 20.49
N ASN A 263 -24.76 0.37 19.80
CA ASN A 263 -23.47 0.83 20.30
C ASN A 263 -23.29 2.32 19.98
N PHE A 264 -24.04 3.16 20.71
CA PHE A 264 -24.11 4.59 20.42
C PHE A 264 -22.77 5.33 20.62
N ASP A 265 -21.88 4.84 21.47
CA ASP A 265 -20.55 5.44 21.65
C ASP A 265 -19.68 5.29 20.40
N ASN A 266 -19.64 4.08 19.81
CA ASN A 266 -18.95 3.86 18.56
C ASN A 266 -19.67 4.55 17.39
N ALA A 267 -20.99 4.51 17.31
CA ALA A 267 -21.74 5.24 16.30
C ALA A 267 -21.36 6.72 16.29
N ARG A 268 -21.39 7.37 17.46
CA ARG A 268 -21.01 8.77 17.63
C ARG A 268 -19.57 9.04 17.17
N LYS A 269 -18.63 8.17 17.55
CA LYS A 269 -17.22 8.28 17.14
C LYS A 269 -17.07 8.34 15.62
N TYR A 270 -17.70 7.41 14.91
CA TYR A 270 -17.59 7.34 13.46
C TYR A 270 -18.38 8.43 12.74
N TYR A 271 -19.55 8.83 13.26
CA TYR A 271 -20.27 9.98 12.74
C TYR A 271 -19.49 11.29 12.90
N ILE A 272 -18.77 11.51 14.00
CA ILE A 272 -17.90 12.67 14.17
C ILE A 272 -16.82 12.71 13.09
N ILE A 273 -16.19 11.55 12.79
CA ILE A 273 -15.16 11.48 11.75
C ILE A 273 -15.76 11.77 10.37
N ALA A 274 -16.88 11.16 10.04
CA ALA A 274 -17.54 11.35 8.76
C ALA A 274 -18.06 12.80 8.59
N ALA A 275 -18.65 13.39 9.64
CA ALA A 275 -19.10 14.78 9.65
C ALA A 275 -17.93 15.75 9.41
N LYS A 276 -16.82 15.60 10.13
CA LYS A 276 -15.59 16.38 9.92
C LYS A 276 -15.03 16.23 8.49
N GLY A 277 -15.23 15.08 7.87
CA GLY A 277 -14.90 14.82 6.47
C GLY A 277 -15.88 15.43 5.46
N GLY A 278 -16.98 16.03 5.91
CA GLY A 278 -17.94 16.71 5.05
C GLY A 278 -19.07 15.82 4.52
N VAL A 279 -19.46 14.78 5.26
CA VAL A 279 -20.63 13.93 4.98
C VAL A 279 -21.86 14.54 5.66
N PRO A 280 -22.85 15.09 4.90
CA PRO A 280 -24.03 15.74 5.48
C PRO A 280 -24.89 14.80 6.34
N ASP A 281 -25.06 13.56 5.89
CA ASP A 281 -25.82 12.53 6.61
C ASP A 281 -25.26 12.27 8.01
N ALA A 282 -23.93 12.34 8.16
CA ALA A 282 -23.28 12.13 9.45
C ALA A 282 -23.61 13.24 10.44
N TYR A 283 -23.73 14.50 9.99
CA TYR A 283 -24.21 15.60 10.83
C TYR A 283 -25.64 15.35 11.32
N ASN A 284 -26.50 14.89 10.41
CA ASN A 284 -27.90 14.57 10.73
C ASN A 284 -28.02 13.46 11.78
N ASN A 285 -27.30 12.34 11.59
CA ASN A 285 -27.38 11.20 12.47
C ASN A 285 -26.72 11.48 13.84
N LEU A 286 -25.58 12.17 13.86
CA LEU A 286 -24.95 12.63 15.09
C LEU A 286 -25.87 13.56 15.90
N ALA A 287 -26.50 14.52 15.23
CA ALA A 287 -27.44 15.43 15.88
C ALA A 287 -28.66 14.69 16.43
N ARG A 288 -29.17 13.68 15.73
CA ARG A 288 -30.25 12.83 16.21
C ARG A 288 -29.86 12.08 17.50
N LEU A 289 -28.65 11.52 17.56
CA LEU A 289 -28.13 10.92 18.79
C LEU A 289 -28.07 11.93 19.93
N TYR A 290 -27.66 13.17 19.66
CA TYR A 290 -27.63 14.23 20.68
C TYR A 290 -29.04 14.64 21.14
N ILE A 291 -30.06 14.64 20.26
CA ILE A 291 -31.45 14.85 20.66
C ILE A 291 -31.91 13.77 21.65
N LEU A 292 -31.60 12.52 21.35
CA LEU A 292 -31.92 11.37 22.23
C LEU A 292 -31.22 11.46 23.58
N GLU A 293 -30.02 12.05 23.63
CA GLU A 293 -29.28 12.35 24.87
C GLU A 293 -29.72 13.63 25.57
N ASN A 294 -30.79 14.32 25.11
CA ASN A 294 -31.26 15.59 25.60
C ASN A 294 -30.28 16.77 25.42
N LYS A 295 -29.27 16.63 24.56
CA LYS A 295 -28.30 17.66 24.18
C LYS A 295 -28.80 18.49 23.00
N TYR A 296 -29.91 19.16 23.21
CA TYR A 296 -30.65 19.81 22.11
C TYR A 296 -29.88 20.98 21.49
N SER A 297 -29.16 21.77 22.28
CA SER A 297 -28.41 22.93 21.79
C SER A 297 -27.24 22.48 20.87
N GLU A 298 -26.54 21.46 21.26
CA GLU A 298 -25.44 20.86 20.46
C GLU A 298 -25.99 20.24 19.16
N ALA A 299 -27.13 19.55 19.25
CA ALA A 299 -27.81 19.03 18.07
C ALA A 299 -28.17 20.11 17.07
N VAL A 300 -28.71 21.24 17.55
CA VAL A 300 -29.08 22.41 16.71
C VAL A 300 -27.85 22.99 16.00
N LEU A 301 -26.71 23.11 16.69
CA LEU A 301 -25.46 23.58 16.07
C LEU A 301 -24.99 22.63 14.95
N LEU A 302 -24.94 21.34 15.23
CA LEU A 302 -24.54 20.32 14.24
C LEU A 302 -25.45 20.34 13.00
N LEU A 303 -26.76 20.46 13.17
CA LEU A 303 -27.71 20.54 12.06
C LEU A 303 -27.54 21.79 11.23
N LYS A 304 -27.25 22.94 11.86
CA LYS A 304 -26.95 24.19 11.14
C LYS A 304 -25.63 24.05 10.34
N ASP A 305 -24.60 23.47 10.93
CA ASP A 305 -23.33 23.22 10.22
C ASP A 305 -23.53 22.28 9.03
N GLY A 306 -24.33 21.22 9.21
CA GLY A 306 -24.69 20.31 8.13
C GLY A 306 -25.48 20.97 7.01
N LEU A 307 -26.43 21.86 7.34
CA LEU A 307 -27.18 22.65 6.34
C LEU A 307 -26.29 23.63 5.59
N ALA A 308 -25.38 24.32 6.27
CA ALA A 308 -24.40 25.21 5.63
C ALA A 308 -23.51 24.44 4.65
N LEU A 309 -23.10 23.21 5.00
CA LEU A 309 -22.36 22.32 4.10
C LEU A 309 -23.19 21.95 2.86
N ILE A 310 -24.48 21.66 3.03
CA ILE A 310 -25.40 21.39 1.90
C ILE A 310 -25.50 22.60 0.99
N GLU A 311 -25.75 23.79 1.55
CA GLU A 311 -25.80 25.03 0.79
C GLU A 311 -24.52 25.30 -0.01
N GLN A 312 -23.36 25.04 0.59
CA GLN A 312 -22.07 25.15 -0.11
C GLN A 312 -21.96 24.18 -1.29
N LYS A 313 -22.48 22.95 -1.16
CA LYS A 313 -22.52 21.97 -2.23
C LYS A 313 -23.50 22.39 -3.34
N GLU A 314 -24.70 22.88 -2.97
CA GLU A 314 -25.72 23.41 -3.88
C GLU A 314 -25.18 24.56 -4.74
N GLN A 315 -24.34 25.41 -4.18
CA GLN A 315 -23.71 26.52 -4.93
C GLN A 315 -22.67 26.09 -5.94
N LYS A 316 -22.02 24.92 -5.70
CA LYS A 316 -20.98 24.39 -6.57
C LYS A 316 -21.51 23.49 -7.69
N GLU A 317 -22.65 22.86 -7.47
CA GLU A 317 -23.27 21.91 -8.41
C GLU A 317 -24.54 22.51 -9.00
N ALA A 318 -24.63 22.55 -10.32
CA ALA A 318 -25.80 23.13 -11.02
C ALA A 318 -27.10 22.33 -10.79
N ASN A 319 -27.00 21.05 -10.38
CA ASN A 319 -28.15 20.19 -10.08
C ASN A 319 -27.94 19.52 -8.72
N VAL A 320 -28.77 19.88 -7.75
CA VAL A 320 -28.81 19.25 -6.43
C VAL A 320 -29.43 17.86 -6.55
N SER A 321 -28.73 16.85 -6.04
CA SER A 321 -29.26 15.47 -6.07
C SER A 321 -30.49 15.33 -5.16
N ASN A 322 -31.44 14.46 -5.53
CA ASN A 322 -32.60 14.17 -4.70
C ASN A 322 -32.23 13.56 -3.35
N ASP A 323 -31.10 12.83 -3.29
CA ASP A 323 -30.53 12.30 -2.04
C ASP A 323 -30.15 13.45 -1.09
N LEU A 324 -29.51 14.51 -1.59
CA LEU A 324 -29.12 15.64 -0.77
C LEU A 324 -30.35 16.42 -0.22
N ASN A 325 -31.42 16.52 -1.03
CA ASN A 325 -32.68 17.07 -0.59
C ASN A 325 -33.35 16.20 0.49
N ALA A 326 -33.23 14.87 0.42
CA ALA A 326 -33.74 13.98 1.46
C ALA A 326 -32.97 14.14 2.79
N VAL A 327 -31.65 14.40 2.72
CA VAL A 327 -30.84 14.72 3.90
C VAL A 327 -31.28 16.09 4.48
N LYS A 328 -31.50 17.08 3.63
CA LYS A 328 -32.01 18.40 4.02
C LYS A 328 -33.38 18.31 4.73
N TYR A 329 -34.30 17.47 4.20
CA TYR A 329 -35.53 17.11 4.89
C TYR A 329 -35.27 16.59 6.31
N SER A 330 -34.38 15.63 6.43
CA SER A 330 -34.03 14.96 7.71
C SER A 330 -33.45 15.96 8.72
N MET A 331 -32.61 16.89 8.26
CA MET A 331 -32.04 17.95 9.10
C MET A 331 -33.11 18.95 9.57
N PHE A 332 -34.00 19.41 8.68
CA PHE A 332 -35.12 20.29 9.05
C PHE A 332 -36.04 19.60 10.05
N LYS A 333 -36.39 18.33 9.81
CA LYS A 333 -37.21 17.54 10.75
C LYS A 333 -36.53 17.44 12.13
N ASN A 334 -35.22 17.17 12.19
CA ASN A 334 -34.50 17.06 13.46
C ASN A 334 -34.30 18.40 14.15
N LEU A 335 -34.15 19.52 13.41
CA LEU A 335 -34.18 20.86 13.97
C LEU A 335 -35.53 21.14 14.63
N GLY A 336 -36.64 20.83 13.94
CA GLY A 336 -37.99 20.96 14.50
C GLY A 336 -38.16 20.10 15.76
N TRP A 337 -37.62 18.87 15.76
CA TRP A 337 -37.68 18.01 16.94
C TRP A 337 -36.86 18.55 18.11
N ALA A 338 -35.64 19.02 17.88
CA ALA A 338 -34.81 19.63 18.93
C ALA A 338 -35.49 20.90 19.50
N LYS A 339 -36.08 21.75 18.65
CA LYS A 339 -36.79 22.96 19.07
C LYS A 339 -38.09 22.65 19.82
N LEU A 340 -38.84 21.63 19.42
CA LEU A 340 -39.99 21.11 20.17
C LEU A 340 -39.58 20.72 21.60
N LYS A 341 -38.46 19.96 21.73
CA LYS A 341 -37.93 19.54 23.03
C LYS A 341 -37.43 20.71 23.89
N GLN A 342 -37.02 21.82 23.27
CA GLN A 342 -36.68 23.08 23.95
C GLN A 342 -37.90 23.95 24.27
N ALA A 343 -39.12 23.47 23.97
CA ALA A 343 -40.37 24.22 24.03
C ALA A 343 -40.38 25.53 23.18
N ASN A 344 -39.49 25.63 22.20
CA ASN A 344 -39.46 26.71 21.22
C ASN A 344 -40.39 26.37 20.05
N TYR A 345 -41.67 26.49 20.26
CA TYR A 345 -42.72 26.00 19.34
C TYR A 345 -42.77 26.73 18.01
N GLU A 346 -42.51 28.04 17.98
CA GLU A 346 -42.52 28.83 16.73
C GLU A 346 -41.41 28.39 15.78
N GLU A 347 -40.19 28.29 16.28
CA GLU A 347 -39.07 27.82 15.46
C GLU A 347 -39.29 26.34 15.04
N ALA A 348 -39.77 25.49 15.97
CA ALA A 348 -40.10 24.10 15.68
C ALA A 348 -41.09 23.98 14.52
N GLN A 349 -42.17 24.77 14.56
CA GLN A 349 -43.19 24.82 13.51
C GLN A 349 -42.57 25.24 12.17
N GLY A 350 -41.75 26.27 12.15
CA GLY A 350 -41.11 26.77 10.93
C GLY A 350 -40.23 25.70 10.28
N PHE A 351 -39.37 25.02 11.05
CA PHE A 351 -38.52 23.94 10.53
C PHE A 351 -39.34 22.74 10.04
N LEU A 352 -40.38 22.34 10.76
CA LEU A 352 -41.21 21.21 10.37
C LEU A 352 -42.01 21.46 9.10
N LEU A 353 -42.54 22.67 8.93
CA LEU A 353 -43.20 23.09 7.69
C LEU A 353 -42.21 23.11 6.53
N GLY A 354 -40.99 23.58 6.74
CA GLY A 354 -39.91 23.47 5.75
C GLY A 354 -39.63 22.03 5.34
N ALA A 355 -39.54 21.10 6.29
CA ALA A 355 -39.40 19.69 6.01
C ALA A 355 -40.58 19.13 5.19
N ILE A 356 -41.81 19.43 5.58
CA ILE A 356 -43.01 19.00 4.86
C ILE A 356 -43.01 19.54 3.42
N GLY A 357 -42.61 20.82 3.24
CA GLY A 357 -42.44 21.40 1.90
C GLY A 357 -41.49 20.62 1.02
N ILE A 358 -40.35 20.20 1.54
CA ILE A 358 -39.40 19.33 0.80
C ILE A 358 -40.03 17.97 0.45
N ALA A 359 -40.71 17.34 1.42
CA ALA A 359 -41.36 16.06 1.22
C ALA A 359 -42.60 16.09 0.30
N SER A 360 -43.14 17.26 0.02
CA SER A 360 -44.26 17.45 -0.90
C SER A 360 -43.85 17.34 -2.39
N VAL A 361 -42.57 17.42 -2.69
CA VAL A 361 -42.04 17.26 -4.05
C VAL A 361 -41.98 15.74 -4.38
N PRO A 362 -42.75 15.26 -5.36
CA PRO A 362 -42.87 13.81 -5.62
C PRO A 362 -41.57 13.14 -5.92
N GLU A 363 -40.68 13.80 -6.65
CA GLU A 363 -39.36 13.30 -7.06
C GLU A 363 -38.46 13.09 -5.84
N ILE A 364 -38.58 13.92 -4.80
CA ILE A 364 -37.77 13.84 -3.57
C ILE A 364 -38.39 12.85 -2.60
N GLN A 365 -39.69 12.71 -2.56
CA GLN A 365 -40.43 11.89 -1.58
C GLN A 365 -39.96 10.42 -1.59
N SER A 366 -39.61 9.88 -2.75
CA SER A 366 -39.12 8.48 -2.90
C SER A 366 -37.76 8.24 -2.22
N TYR A 367 -36.95 9.28 -2.03
CA TYR A 367 -35.66 9.24 -1.36
C TYR A 367 -35.77 9.44 0.16
N ILE A 368 -36.90 9.99 0.64
CA ILE A 368 -37.11 10.21 2.07
C ILE A 368 -37.54 8.91 2.76
N LEU A 369 -36.74 8.49 3.74
CA LEU A 369 -37.02 7.27 4.49
C LEU A 369 -38.35 7.34 5.25
N ASN A 370 -38.70 8.46 5.84
CA ASN A 370 -39.94 8.67 6.59
C ASN A 370 -40.59 10.03 6.31
N PRO A 371 -41.35 10.17 5.23
CA PRO A 371 -41.95 11.43 4.86
C PRO A 371 -43.04 11.91 5.86
N GLY A 372 -43.61 11.01 6.66
CA GLY A 372 -44.63 11.38 7.67
C GLY A 372 -44.09 11.91 9.00
N ALA A 373 -42.77 11.71 9.26
CA ALA A 373 -42.19 12.06 10.57
C ALA A 373 -42.31 13.55 10.92
N ALA A 374 -42.14 14.43 9.94
CA ALA A 374 -42.32 15.88 10.15
C ALA A 374 -43.75 16.24 10.54
N ASN A 375 -44.75 15.57 9.95
CA ASN A 375 -46.15 15.76 10.31
C ASN A 375 -46.46 15.28 11.74
N CYS A 376 -45.87 14.14 12.15
CA CYS A 376 -45.99 13.63 13.51
C CYS A 376 -45.46 14.61 14.56
N LEU A 377 -44.32 15.25 14.28
CA LEU A 377 -43.72 16.25 15.16
C LEU A 377 -44.49 17.58 15.13
N LEU A 378 -44.96 17.98 13.96
CA LEU A 378 -45.77 19.17 13.82
C LEU A 378 -47.10 19.05 14.58
N ALA A 379 -47.74 17.89 14.55
CA ALA A 379 -48.93 17.63 15.35
C ALA A 379 -48.66 17.81 16.84
N GLN A 380 -47.53 17.35 17.36
CA GLN A 380 -47.11 17.56 18.75
C GLN A 380 -46.87 19.04 19.07
N VAL A 381 -46.27 19.80 18.16
CA VAL A 381 -46.08 21.26 18.30
C VAL A 381 -47.42 21.97 18.40
N LEU A 382 -48.36 21.67 17.48
CA LEU A 382 -49.67 22.30 17.46
C LEU A 382 -50.52 21.95 18.70
N GLU A 383 -50.40 20.72 19.20
CA GLU A 383 -51.05 20.36 20.49
C GLU A 383 -50.47 21.17 21.66
N ALA A 384 -49.14 21.30 21.73
CA ALA A 384 -48.51 22.07 22.79
C ALA A 384 -48.91 23.56 22.75
N GLN A 385 -49.12 24.11 21.57
CA GLN A 385 -49.64 25.47 21.34
C GLN A 385 -51.15 25.58 21.50
N LYS A 386 -51.88 24.47 21.74
CA LYS A 386 -53.35 24.41 21.73
C LYS A 386 -53.97 24.97 20.42
N SER A 387 -53.30 24.78 19.31
CA SER A 387 -53.66 25.28 17.99
C SER A 387 -54.56 24.31 17.26
N SER A 388 -55.49 24.83 16.45
CA SER A 388 -56.29 24.00 15.53
C SER A 388 -55.39 23.42 14.43
N GLY A 389 -55.67 22.19 13.97
CA GLY A 389 -54.91 21.55 12.92
C GLY A 389 -54.06 20.37 13.39
N ALA A 390 -53.87 20.19 14.69
CA ALA A 390 -53.10 19.05 15.22
C ALA A 390 -53.66 17.70 14.76
N VAL A 391 -54.98 17.52 14.75
CA VAL A 391 -55.65 16.29 14.30
C VAL A 391 -55.37 15.99 12.83
N GLU A 392 -55.36 17.01 11.98
CA GLU A 392 -55.04 16.86 10.56
C GLU A 392 -53.58 16.43 10.36
N GLN A 393 -52.65 17.03 11.12
CA GLN A 393 -51.22 16.61 11.06
C GLN A 393 -51.01 15.18 11.58
N TRP A 394 -51.78 14.75 12.61
CA TRP A 394 -51.77 13.35 13.04
C TRP A 394 -52.29 12.39 11.96
N ARG A 395 -53.32 12.81 11.20
CA ARG A 395 -53.86 12.01 10.09
C ARG A 395 -52.83 11.88 8.98
N GLN A 396 -52.19 12.96 8.55
CA GLN A 396 -51.15 12.95 7.54
C GLN A 396 -49.92 12.11 8.00
N CYS A 397 -49.54 12.25 9.27
CA CYS A 397 -48.51 11.39 9.87
C CYS A 397 -48.86 9.90 9.70
N TYR A 398 -50.08 9.50 10.12
CA TYR A 398 -50.53 8.13 10.06
C TYR A 398 -50.57 7.57 8.61
N ASP A 399 -51.15 8.38 7.70
CA ASP A 399 -51.37 7.94 6.30
C ASP A 399 -50.01 7.78 5.57
N LEU A 400 -49.06 8.70 5.74
CA LEU A 400 -47.75 8.63 5.12
C LEU A 400 -46.91 7.49 5.69
N VAL A 401 -46.92 7.28 7.00
CA VAL A 401 -46.19 6.15 7.63
C VAL A 401 -46.82 4.83 7.23
N ASN A 402 -48.16 4.74 7.23
CA ASN A 402 -48.87 3.49 6.86
C ASN A 402 -48.66 3.13 5.40
N LYS A 403 -48.69 4.10 4.47
CA LYS A 403 -48.39 3.88 3.05
C LYS A 403 -46.98 3.31 2.85
N ARG A 404 -46.02 3.81 3.61
CA ARG A 404 -44.64 3.34 3.55
C ARG A 404 -44.48 1.92 4.12
N LEU A 405 -45.14 1.63 5.23
CA LEU A 405 -45.08 0.31 5.86
C LEU A 405 -45.65 -0.81 4.95
N ALA A 406 -46.62 -0.46 4.11
CA ALA A 406 -47.10 -1.38 3.08
C ALA A 406 -46.06 -1.67 2.00
N ALA A 407 -45.08 -0.75 1.80
CA ALA A 407 -44.04 -0.84 0.78
C ALA A 407 -42.70 -1.43 1.26
N ARG A 408 -42.38 -1.29 2.55
CA ARG A 408 -41.10 -1.74 3.15
C ARG A 408 -41.28 -2.14 4.61
N ASN A 409 -40.80 -3.30 4.98
CA ASN A 409 -41.02 -3.92 6.31
C ASN A 409 -40.09 -3.43 7.42
N VAL A 410 -39.42 -2.27 7.27
CA VAL A 410 -38.40 -1.79 8.21
C VAL A 410 -38.90 -0.54 8.94
N ARG A 411 -38.97 -0.61 10.27
CA ARG A 411 -39.28 0.51 11.18
C ARG A 411 -38.10 0.76 12.10
N ASN A 412 -37.79 2.03 12.39
CA ASN A 412 -36.98 2.37 13.53
C ASN A 412 -37.86 2.63 14.78
N ALA A 413 -37.26 2.63 15.96
CA ALA A 413 -37.98 2.78 17.23
C ALA A 413 -38.72 4.12 17.34
N GLU A 414 -38.21 5.17 16.76
CA GLU A 414 -38.82 6.51 16.78
C GLU A 414 -40.08 6.54 15.89
N GLU A 415 -39.99 6.00 14.69
CA GLU A 415 -41.12 5.85 13.77
C GLU A 415 -42.25 5.05 14.38
N GLU A 416 -41.92 3.96 15.05
CA GLU A 416 -42.89 3.11 15.74
C GLU A 416 -43.61 3.90 16.86
N THR A 417 -42.83 4.67 17.63
CA THR A 417 -43.38 5.52 18.70
C THR A 417 -44.33 6.57 18.14
N TRP A 418 -43.94 7.27 17.07
CA TRP A 418 -44.79 8.31 16.47
C TRP A 418 -46.03 7.70 15.79
N PHE A 419 -45.90 6.56 15.14
CA PHE A 419 -47.03 5.86 14.52
C PHE A 419 -48.06 5.38 15.57
N SER A 420 -47.59 4.79 16.67
CA SER A 420 -48.41 4.36 17.78
C SER A 420 -49.13 5.58 18.43
N LEU A 421 -48.41 6.69 18.60
CA LEU A 421 -49.02 7.93 19.09
C LEU A 421 -50.09 8.46 18.13
N ALA A 422 -49.85 8.46 16.83
CA ALA A 422 -50.85 8.85 15.83
C ALA A 422 -52.10 7.99 15.89
N LYS A 423 -51.95 6.67 16.00
CA LYS A 423 -53.09 5.73 16.18
C LYS A 423 -53.93 6.07 17.42
N GLN A 424 -53.24 6.31 18.55
CA GLN A 424 -53.90 6.69 19.81
C GLN A 424 -54.66 7.98 19.66
N LYS A 425 -54.01 9.02 19.11
CA LYS A 425 -54.61 10.38 18.93
C LYS A 425 -55.78 10.38 17.99
N LEU A 426 -55.80 9.50 17.00
CA LEU A 426 -56.89 9.32 16.04
C LEU A 426 -57.96 8.29 16.49
N ASN A 427 -57.81 7.68 17.67
CA ASN A 427 -58.71 6.65 18.22
C ASN A 427 -58.89 5.43 17.29
N LEU A 428 -57.83 5.06 16.54
CA LEU A 428 -57.85 3.94 15.59
C LEU A 428 -57.68 2.57 16.27
N GLU A 429 -57.21 2.54 17.53
CA GLU A 429 -57.01 1.29 18.28
C GLU A 429 -58.33 0.59 18.70
N LYS A 430 -59.41 1.35 18.82
CA LYS A 430 -60.71 0.83 19.26
C LYS A 430 -61.50 0.11 18.15
N LYS A 431 -61.09 0.12 16.90
CA LYS A 431 -61.79 -0.50 15.75
C LYS A 431 -61.24 -1.87 15.34
N SER A 432 -60.22 -2.38 15.98
CA SER A 432 -59.57 -3.67 15.61
C SER A 432 -59.91 -4.84 16.53
N THR A 433 -60.93 -4.72 17.40
CA THR A 433 -61.55 -5.86 18.11
C THR A 433 -62.90 -6.15 17.49
N PRO A 434 -63.08 -7.32 16.84
CA PRO A 434 -64.39 -7.75 16.39
C PRO A 434 -65.30 -8.14 17.56
#